data_4be820ed1ec57d5ff1353ec40ae55a6d
#
_entry.id   4be820ed1ec57d5ff1353ec40ae55a6d
#
_cell.length_a   1.000
_cell.length_b   1.000
_cell.length_c   1.000
_cell.angle_alpha   90.00
_cell.angle_beta   90.00
_cell.angle_gamma   90.00
#
_symmetry.space_group_name_H-M   'P 1'
#
loop_
_entity.id
_entity.type
_entity.pdbx_description
1 polymer ?
#
loop_
_entity_poly.entity_id
_entity_poly.type
_entity_poly.pdbx_seq_one_letter_code
_entity_poly.pdbx_strand_id
1 'polypeptide(L)'
;MEILKFTIKGSNAFFKKPDVNTYLYLTYGNIHKIALIGILGAILGYCGYNKNKLNYMINKKELKNVSENDFPEFYDKLINLKVAIVPKSEYGNFPKKIQTFNNSVGYASKEQGGNLIVKEQWLENPKWDIYILIDNKQAKVIADYILNKKAVYIPYLGKNDHFADIFDSEMFEENQIEKLYDTKKISGLFMKKDFSVLMEEEDDEEEVEYEELYKYEEKLPIRINKQTNMYELESFICTNMNVANIRNQTIYKVGKENIVFY
;
A
#
# COMPACT_ATOMS: atom_id res chain seq x y z
N MET A 1 4.80 -14.39 -19.20
CA MET A 1 4.28 -13.62 -18.05
C MET A 1 5.48 -13.23 -17.23
N GLU A 2 5.55 -11.97 -16.74
CA GLU A 2 6.67 -11.46 -15.95
C GLU A 2 6.13 -10.81 -14.68
N ILE A 3 6.91 -10.84 -13.60
CA ILE A 3 6.58 -10.20 -12.32
C ILE A 3 7.80 -9.40 -11.86
N LEU A 4 7.58 -8.10 -11.62
CA LEU A 4 8.57 -7.26 -10.93
C LEU A 4 8.39 -7.46 -9.43
N LYS A 5 9.48 -7.74 -8.72
CA LYS A 5 9.58 -7.69 -7.26
C LYS A 5 10.53 -6.58 -6.85
N PHE A 6 10.21 -5.85 -5.79
CA PHE A 6 11.12 -4.92 -5.11
C PHE A 6 10.71 -4.75 -3.65
N THR A 7 11.64 -4.32 -2.82
CA THR A 7 11.38 -4.05 -1.41
C THR A 7 11.26 -2.55 -1.17
N ILE A 8 10.22 -2.14 -0.42
CA ILE A 8 10.06 -0.78 0.11
C ILE A 8 10.23 -0.83 1.63
N LYS A 9 11.04 0.06 2.19
CA LYS A 9 11.15 0.27 3.65
C LYS A 9 11.31 1.75 3.99
N GLY A 10 11.16 2.07 5.26
CA GLY A 10 11.50 3.37 5.82
C GLY A 10 11.63 3.30 7.34
N SER A 11 12.19 4.34 7.96
CA SER A 11 12.24 4.43 9.41
C SER A 11 10.84 4.64 10.00
N ASN A 12 9.98 5.37 9.29
CA ASN A 12 8.59 5.61 9.67
C ASN A 12 7.71 5.62 8.44
N ALA A 13 6.39 5.32 8.66
CA ALA A 13 5.36 5.56 7.66
C ALA A 13 4.09 6.10 8.31
N PHE A 14 3.32 6.90 7.54
CA PHE A 14 2.06 7.45 7.99
C PHE A 14 1.03 7.45 6.87
N PHE A 15 0.21 6.41 6.81
CA PHE A 15 -0.91 6.30 5.88
C PHE A 15 -2.20 6.69 6.60
N LYS A 16 -2.46 7.98 6.66
CA LYS A 16 -3.54 8.56 7.47
C LYS A 16 -4.90 7.95 7.15
N LYS A 17 -5.61 7.47 8.21
CA LYS A 17 -7.03 7.10 8.14
C LYS A 17 -7.88 8.37 8.11
N PRO A 18 -8.82 8.49 7.17
CA PRO A 18 -9.65 9.71 7.07
C PRO A 18 -10.71 9.81 8.16
N ASP A 19 -11.07 8.69 8.81
CA ASP A 19 -12.24 8.57 9.69
C ASP A 19 -12.08 9.33 11.01
N VAL A 20 -10.85 9.49 11.51
CA VAL A 20 -10.56 10.17 12.77
C VAL A 20 -9.67 11.38 12.50
N ASN A 21 -10.17 12.57 12.82
CA ASN A 21 -9.52 13.83 12.49
C ASN A 21 -9.48 14.84 13.64
N THR A 22 -9.58 14.39 14.89
CA THR A 22 -9.74 15.32 16.03
C THR A 22 -8.51 15.40 16.93
N TYR A 23 -8.26 14.37 17.75
CA TYR A 23 -7.18 14.44 18.75
C TYR A 23 -5.94 13.64 18.36
N LEU A 24 -6.10 12.58 17.60
CA LEU A 24 -5.05 11.68 17.18
C LEU A 24 -5.32 11.22 15.74
N TYR A 25 -4.37 11.46 14.87
CA TYR A 25 -4.43 10.96 13.50
C TYR A 25 -3.89 9.53 13.45
N LEU A 26 -4.77 8.59 13.09
CA LEU A 26 -4.44 7.17 13.00
C LEU A 26 -3.85 6.82 11.63
N THR A 27 -2.96 5.83 11.60
CA THR A 27 -2.42 5.22 10.38
C THR A 27 -3.06 3.87 10.07
N TYR A 28 -3.16 3.53 8.78
CA TYR A 28 -3.30 2.12 8.40
C TYR A 28 -2.08 1.33 8.86
N GLY A 29 -2.26 0.05 9.17
CA GLY A 29 -1.20 -0.83 9.65
C GLY A 29 -0.28 -1.35 8.56
N ASN A 30 -0.71 -1.25 7.31
CA ASN A 30 0.06 -1.62 6.13
C ASN A 30 -0.05 -0.57 5.03
N ILE A 31 0.92 -0.57 4.11
CA ILE A 31 0.78 0.16 2.86
C ILE A 31 -0.41 -0.42 2.08
N HIS A 32 -1.30 0.43 1.61
CA HIS A 32 -2.45 0.03 0.80
C HIS A 32 -2.25 0.40 -0.67
N LYS A 33 -3.04 -0.22 -1.56
CA LYS A 33 -2.92 -0.05 -3.02
C LYS A 33 -2.87 1.42 -3.44
N ILE A 34 -3.74 2.28 -2.89
CA ILE A 34 -3.79 3.70 -3.27
C ILE A 34 -2.53 4.46 -2.86
N ALA A 35 -1.97 4.18 -1.67
CA ALA A 35 -0.70 4.77 -1.26
C ALA A 35 0.46 4.28 -2.14
N LEU A 36 0.50 2.97 -2.45
CA LEU A 36 1.52 2.38 -3.31
C LEU A 36 1.51 3.00 -4.71
N ILE A 37 0.34 3.08 -5.37
CA ILE A 37 0.27 3.71 -6.70
C ILE A 37 0.58 5.21 -6.66
N GLY A 38 0.34 5.90 -5.55
CA GLY A 38 0.78 7.27 -5.31
C GLY A 38 2.31 7.40 -5.29
N ILE A 39 3.00 6.48 -4.60
CA ILE A 39 4.47 6.41 -4.56
C ILE A 39 5.01 6.11 -5.97
N LEU A 40 4.46 5.12 -6.67
CA LEU A 40 4.84 4.79 -8.04
C LEU A 40 4.58 5.95 -9.01
N GLY A 41 3.46 6.67 -8.82
CA GLY A 41 3.16 7.88 -9.57
C GLY A 41 4.20 8.99 -9.36
N ALA A 42 4.68 9.20 -8.12
CA ALA A 42 5.74 10.14 -7.84
C ALA A 42 7.07 9.73 -8.50
N ILE A 43 7.41 8.44 -8.46
CA ILE A 43 8.59 7.90 -9.16
C ILE A 43 8.52 8.19 -10.66
N LEU A 44 7.35 8.04 -11.29
CA LEU A 44 7.13 8.28 -12.71
C LEU A 44 6.90 9.77 -13.07
N GLY A 45 6.79 10.66 -12.07
CA GLY A 45 6.52 12.08 -12.27
C GLY A 45 5.07 12.41 -12.64
N TYR A 46 4.11 11.48 -12.33
CA TYR A 46 2.69 11.73 -12.55
C TYR A 46 2.12 12.71 -11.54
N CYS A 47 1.14 13.49 -11.99
CA CYS A 47 0.60 14.58 -11.21
C CYS A 47 -0.49 14.14 -10.22
N GLY A 48 -0.52 14.84 -9.09
CA GLY A 48 -1.61 14.77 -8.12
C GLY A 48 -2.74 15.75 -8.41
N TYR A 49 -3.69 15.87 -7.48
CA TYR A 49 -4.85 16.78 -7.57
C TYR A 49 -4.48 18.25 -7.78
N ASN A 50 -3.34 18.70 -7.27
CA ASN A 50 -2.95 20.12 -7.34
C ASN A 50 -2.78 20.61 -8.78
N LYS A 51 -2.31 19.77 -9.71
CA LYS A 51 -2.16 20.18 -11.11
C LYS A 51 -3.51 20.39 -11.79
N ASN A 52 -4.47 19.50 -11.53
CA ASN A 52 -5.82 19.63 -12.07
C ASN A 52 -6.47 20.91 -11.56
N LYS A 53 -6.34 21.19 -10.25
CA LYS A 53 -6.85 22.43 -9.64
C LYS A 53 -6.16 23.68 -10.17
N LEU A 54 -4.85 23.64 -10.35
CA LEU A 54 -4.09 24.76 -10.92
C LEU A 54 -4.49 25.01 -12.37
N ASN A 55 -4.57 23.97 -13.19
CA ASN A 55 -5.04 24.09 -14.57
C ASN A 55 -6.47 24.65 -14.64
N TYR A 56 -7.37 24.20 -13.78
CA TYR A 56 -8.72 24.75 -13.66
C TYR A 56 -8.70 26.25 -13.30
N MET A 57 -7.86 26.67 -12.35
CA MET A 57 -7.75 28.07 -11.94
C MET A 57 -7.15 28.97 -13.03
N ILE A 58 -6.11 28.50 -13.73
CA ILE A 58 -5.45 29.27 -14.80
C ILE A 58 -6.36 29.37 -16.02
N ASN A 59 -7.02 28.29 -16.40
CA ASN A 59 -7.76 28.20 -17.66
C ASN A 59 -9.26 28.41 -17.50
N LYS A 60 -9.72 29.05 -16.43
CA LYS A 60 -11.15 29.31 -16.14
C LYS A 60 -11.94 29.90 -17.33
N LYS A 61 -11.26 30.54 -18.29
CA LYS A 61 -11.87 31.11 -19.50
C LYS A 61 -11.92 30.16 -20.70
N GLU A 62 -11.13 29.06 -20.71
CA GLU A 62 -10.97 28.21 -21.90
C GLU A 62 -11.46 26.76 -21.70
N LEU A 63 -11.69 26.32 -20.45
CA LEU A 63 -12.00 24.93 -20.14
C LEU A 63 -13.51 24.71 -20.03
N LYS A 64 -14.16 24.49 -21.17
CA LYS A 64 -15.51 23.91 -21.22
C LYS A 64 -15.56 22.43 -20.81
N ASN A 65 -14.40 21.74 -20.60
CA ASN A 65 -14.32 20.29 -20.48
C ASN A 65 -13.42 19.74 -19.34
N VAL A 66 -12.94 20.56 -18.39
CA VAL A 66 -12.23 20.03 -17.22
C VAL A 66 -13.15 20.01 -16.02
N SER A 67 -13.51 18.84 -15.58
CA SER A 67 -14.30 18.61 -14.37
C SER A 67 -13.43 18.84 -13.13
N GLU A 68 -13.94 19.55 -12.12
CA GLU A 68 -13.29 19.69 -10.80
C GLU A 68 -13.08 18.33 -10.11
N ASN A 69 -13.77 17.29 -10.57
CA ASN A 69 -13.84 15.96 -9.99
C ASN A 69 -13.05 14.90 -10.76
N ASP A 70 -12.14 15.29 -11.64
CA ASP A 70 -11.29 14.32 -12.32
C ASP A 70 -10.25 13.75 -11.36
N PHE A 71 -10.03 12.45 -11.44
CA PHE A 71 -9.00 11.79 -10.67
C PHE A 71 -7.61 12.35 -11.02
N PRO A 72 -6.64 12.31 -10.09
CA PRO A 72 -5.26 12.68 -10.39
C PRO A 72 -4.64 11.70 -11.38
N GLU A 73 -3.70 12.19 -12.19
CA GLU A 73 -3.07 11.44 -13.27
C GLU A 73 -2.50 10.09 -12.81
N PHE A 74 -1.85 10.06 -11.63
CA PHE A 74 -1.28 8.81 -11.11
C PHE A 74 -2.35 7.75 -10.87
N TYR A 75 -3.54 8.15 -10.39
CA TYR A 75 -4.63 7.23 -10.11
C TYR A 75 -5.20 6.67 -11.41
N ASP A 76 -5.56 7.53 -12.38
CA ASP A 76 -6.12 7.10 -13.66
C ASP A 76 -5.21 6.14 -14.40
N LYS A 77 -3.89 6.40 -14.37
CA LYS A 77 -2.91 5.56 -15.07
C LYS A 77 -2.59 4.26 -14.34
N LEU A 78 -2.62 4.23 -13.01
CA LEU A 78 -2.04 3.14 -12.23
C LEU A 78 -3.05 2.31 -11.43
N ILE A 79 -4.32 2.72 -11.34
CA ILE A 79 -5.32 1.99 -10.52
C ILE A 79 -5.53 0.53 -10.98
N ASN A 80 -5.35 0.26 -12.27
CA ASN A 80 -5.51 -1.07 -12.85
C ASN A 80 -4.24 -1.95 -12.75
N LEU A 81 -3.18 -1.48 -12.09
CA LEU A 81 -2.05 -2.34 -11.76
C LEU A 81 -2.49 -3.48 -10.86
N LYS A 82 -2.02 -4.68 -11.18
CA LYS A 82 -2.16 -5.85 -10.34
C LYS A 82 -0.96 -5.93 -9.42
N VAL A 83 -1.20 -5.74 -8.12
CA VAL A 83 -0.17 -5.69 -7.10
C VAL A 83 -0.37 -6.78 -6.06
N ALA A 84 0.71 -7.30 -5.49
CA ALA A 84 0.68 -8.07 -4.27
C ALA A 84 1.66 -7.45 -3.27
N ILE A 85 1.28 -7.42 -2.00
CA ILE A 85 2.02 -6.77 -0.91
C ILE A 85 2.29 -7.80 0.17
N VAL A 86 3.56 -8.04 0.47
CA VAL A 86 4.01 -8.97 1.51
C VAL A 86 4.66 -8.17 2.63
N PRO A 87 3.97 -7.98 3.78
CA PRO A 87 4.58 -7.37 4.95
C PRO A 87 5.74 -8.22 5.46
N LYS A 88 6.90 -7.61 5.65
CA LYS A 88 8.08 -8.28 6.23
C LYS A 88 8.12 -7.99 7.72
N SER A 89 7.12 -8.50 8.43
CA SER A 89 6.91 -8.37 9.87
C SER A 89 6.48 -9.72 10.44
N GLU A 90 6.65 -9.89 11.73
CA GLU A 90 6.39 -11.15 12.43
C GLU A 90 4.91 -11.57 12.39
N TYR A 91 4.01 -10.59 12.53
CA TYR A 91 2.55 -10.84 12.64
C TYR A 91 1.72 -10.13 11.58
N GLY A 92 2.29 -9.84 10.40
CA GLY A 92 1.58 -9.19 9.29
C GLY A 92 1.28 -7.69 9.49
N ASN A 93 1.78 -7.09 10.59
CA ASN A 93 1.65 -5.66 10.88
C ASN A 93 2.96 -5.13 11.49
N PHE A 94 3.05 -3.80 11.63
CA PHE A 94 4.24 -3.13 12.15
C PHE A 94 3.95 -2.45 13.48
N PRO A 95 4.95 -2.34 14.40
CA PRO A 95 4.85 -1.54 15.60
C PRO A 95 4.43 -0.11 15.28
N LYS A 96 3.68 0.50 16.21
CA LYS A 96 3.17 1.85 16.06
C LYS A 96 3.59 2.70 17.24
N LYS A 97 4.02 3.94 16.95
CA LYS A 97 4.30 4.97 17.98
C LYS A 97 3.38 6.17 17.81
N ILE A 98 3.16 6.90 18.88
CA ILE A 98 2.48 8.18 18.85
C ILE A 98 3.55 9.28 18.87
N GLN A 99 3.56 10.08 17.80
CA GLN A 99 4.39 11.26 17.69
C GLN A 99 3.57 12.50 18.02
N THR A 100 4.07 13.31 18.94
CA THR A 100 3.45 14.60 19.31
C THR A 100 4.39 15.72 18.90
N PHE A 101 3.87 16.72 18.20
CA PHE A 101 4.64 17.89 17.82
C PHE A 101 3.76 19.15 17.80
N ASN A 102 4.40 20.30 17.98
CA ASN A 102 3.76 21.60 17.89
C ASN A 102 3.87 22.11 16.44
N ASN A 103 2.75 22.32 15.81
CA ASN A 103 2.65 22.87 14.44
C ASN A 103 2.18 24.33 14.45
N SER A 104 2.43 25.08 15.54
CA SER A 104 2.07 26.49 15.66
C SER A 104 3.14 27.37 15.01
N VAL A 105 2.70 28.46 14.38
CA VAL A 105 3.62 29.53 13.94
C VAL A 105 3.95 30.45 15.10
N GLY A 106 5.18 31.01 15.12
CA GLY A 106 5.72 31.76 16.28
C GLY A 106 4.85 32.93 16.75
N TYR A 107 4.19 33.65 15.85
CA TYR A 107 3.29 34.74 16.24
C TYR A 107 1.96 34.24 16.82
N ALA A 108 1.42 33.12 16.33
CA ALA A 108 0.19 32.53 16.83
C ALA A 108 0.38 31.89 18.22
N SER A 109 1.58 31.43 18.56
CA SER A 109 1.86 30.80 19.85
C SER A 109 1.76 31.78 21.06
N LYS A 110 1.73 33.09 20.79
CA LYS A 110 1.54 34.14 21.82
C LYS A 110 0.06 34.44 22.08
N GLU A 111 -0.84 33.98 21.21
CA GLU A 111 -2.27 34.19 21.39
C GLU A 111 -2.89 33.05 22.22
N GLN A 112 -3.96 33.36 22.94
CA GLN A 112 -4.70 32.35 23.69
C GLN A 112 -5.28 31.32 22.75
N GLY A 113 -4.94 30.03 22.92
CA GLY A 113 -5.36 28.93 22.04
C GLY A 113 -4.61 28.85 20.72
N GLY A 114 -3.57 29.67 20.50
CA GLY A 114 -2.79 29.72 19.27
C GLY A 114 -1.80 28.55 19.06
N ASN A 115 -1.67 27.65 20.04
CA ASN A 115 -0.82 26.48 19.92
C ASN A 115 -1.56 25.32 19.28
N LEU A 116 -1.05 24.82 18.15
CA LEU A 116 -1.56 23.63 17.47
C LEU A 116 -0.69 22.42 17.82
N ILE A 117 -1.14 21.63 18.78
CA ILE A 117 -0.51 20.36 19.13
C ILE A 117 -1.10 19.27 18.26
N VAL A 118 -0.26 18.63 17.44
CA VAL A 118 -0.64 17.53 16.56
C VAL A 118 -0.12 16.22 17.14
N LYS A 119 -0.97 15.20 17.15
CA LYS A 119 -0.62 13.82 17.52
C LYS A 119 -0.91 12.91 16.34
N GLU A 120 0.10 12.16 15.94
CA GLU A 120 0.01 11.21 14.84
C GLU A 120 0.51 9.84 15.29
N GLN A 121 -0.15 8.79 14.83
CA GLN A 121 0.30 7.41 15.00
C GLN A 121 1.11 7.03 13.76
N TRP A 122 2.39 6.70 13.93
CA TRP A 122 3.27 6.29 12.85
C TRP A 122 3.64 4.82 12.95
N LEU A 123 3.85 4.15 11.81
CA LEU A 123 4.48 2.84 11.74
C LEU A 123 5.97 3.00 11.99
N GLU A 124 6.58 2.06 12.71
CA GLU A 124 8.01 2.02 12.98
C GLU A 124 8.70 0.95 12.14
N ASN A 125 9.78 1.35 11.46
CA ASN A 125 10.62 0.49 10.62
C ASN A 125 9.84 -0.44 9.67
N PRO A 126 8.80 0.06 8.97
CA PRO A 126 8.00 -0.76 8.08
C PRO A 126 8.82 -1.22 6.87
N LYS A 127 8.54 -2.46 6.44
CA LYS A 127 9.19 -3.08 5.28
C LYS A 127 8.21 -4.00 4.55
N TRP A 128 8.09 -3.83 3.24
CA TRP A 128 7.22 -4.67 2.40
C TRP A 128 7.97 -5.14 1.17
N ASP A 129 7.76 -6.39 0.77
CA ASP A 129 8.05 -6.84 -0.58
C ASP A 129 6.80 -6.56 -1.44
N ILE A 130 7.03 -5.88 -2.54
CA ILE A 130 5.99 -5.49 -3.50
C ILE A 130 6.19 -6.29 -4.78
N TYR A 131 5.10 -6.88 -5.27
CA TYR A 131 5.07 -7.58 -6.54
C TYR A 131 4.09 -6.89 -7.48
N ILE A 132 4.50 -6.70 -8.74
CA ILE A 132 3.68 -6.11 -9.79
C ILE A 132 3.67 -7.06 -10.98
N LEU A 133 2.46 -7.46 -11.41
CA LEU A 133 2.30 -8.24 -12.62
C LEU A 133 2.54 -7.35 -13.86
N ILE A 134 3.44 -7.77 -14.75
CA ILE A 134 3.81 -7.02 -15.95
C ILE A 134 2.86 -7.43 -17.10
N ASP A 135 1.62 -6.97 -17.03
CA ASP A 135 0.58 -7.29 -18.02
C ASP A 135 0.12 -6.09 -18.86
N ASN A 136 0.66 -4.90 -18.58
CA ASN A 136 0.28 -3.68 -19.29
C ASN A 136 1.46 -2.71 -19.47
N LYS A 137 1.25 -1.65 -20.25
CA LYS A 137 2.28 -0.66 -20.57
C LYS A 137 2.81 0.08 -19.31
N GLN A 138 1.93 0.41 -18.37
CA GLN A 138 2.32 1.15 -17.17
C GLN A 138 3.21 0.30 -16.26
N ALA A 139 2.87 -0.99 -16.11
CA ALA A 139 3.70 -1.93 -15.36
C ALA A 139 5.12 -2.05 -15.95
N LYS A 140 5.25 -2.08 -17.29
CA LYS A 140 6.57 -2.10 -17.95
C LYS A 140 7.39 -0.84 -17.69
N VAL A 141 6.75 0.34 -17.72
CA VAL A 141 7.43 1.60 -17.43
C VAL A 141 7.88 1.65 -15.96
N ILE A 142 7.04 1.19 -15.03
CA ILE A 142 7.42 1.07 -13.61
C ILE A 142 8.64 0.16 -13.46
N ALA A 143 8.63 -1.00 -14.14
CA ALA A 143 9.75 -1.94 -14.06
C ALA A 143 11.07 -1.30 -14.54
N ASP A 144 11.06 -0.54 -15.66
CA ASP A 144 12.24 0.20 -16.13
C ASP A 144 12.74 1.19 -15.07
N TYR A 145 11.85 1.97 -14.47
CA TYR A 145 12.23 2.96 -13.46
C TYR A 145 12.80 2.31 -12.19
N ILE A 146 12.14 1.26 -11.68
CA ILE A 146 12.56 0.59 -10.44
C ILE A 146 13.89 -0.15 -10.64
N LEU A 147 14.03 -0.95 -11.71
CA LEU A 147 15.26 -1.72 -11.99
C LEU A 147 16.46 -0.82 -12.25
N ASN A 148 16.26 0.32 -12.90
CA ASN A 148 17.32 1.30 -13.19
C ASN A 148 17.48 2.37 -12.09
N LYS A 149 16.79 2.23 -10.94
CA LYS A 149 16.84 3.16 -9.78
C LYS A 149 16.58 4.62 -10.19
N LYS A 150 15.63 4.83 -11.10
CA LYS A 150 15.19 6.15 -11.57
C LYS A 150 14.00 6.61 -10.75
N ALA A 151 13.93 7.91 -10.43
CA ALA A 151 12.74 8.54 -9.87
C ALA A 151 12.72 10.02 -10.29
N VAL A 152 11.55 10.53 -10.67
CA VAL A 152 11.35 11.96 -10.94
C VAL A 152 11.26 12.73 -9.62
N TYR A 153 10.51 12.20 -8.66
CA TYR A 153 10.41 12.74 -7.31
C TYR A 153 10.88 11.69 -6.29
N ILE A 154 11.50 12.16 -5.21
CA ILE A 154 11.92 11.30 -4.10
C ILE A 154 10.68 10.66 -3.48
N PRO A 155 10.59 9.31 -3.44
CA PRO A 155 9.45 8.63 -2.87
C PRO A 155 9.41 8.75 -1.33
N TYR A 156 8.19 8.80 -0.77
CA TYR A 156 7.99 8.87 0.67
C TYR A 156 6.76 8.05 1.12
N LEU A 157 6.73 7.66 2.38
CA LEU A 157 5.72 6.78 2.97
C LEU A 157 4.61 7.59 3.67
N GLY A 158 3.80 8.31 2.88
CA GLY A 158 2.64 9.06 3.33
C GLY A 158 2.93 10.51 3.77
N LYS A 159 4.13 10.81 4.29
CA LYS A 159 4.60 12.16 4.59
C LYS A 159 5.96 12.39 3.93
N ASN A 160 6.22 13.62 3.52
CA ASN A 160 7.43 14.00 2.80
C ASN A 160 8.73 13.86 3.61
N ASP A 161 8.64 13.77 4.91
CA ASP A 161 9.74 13.52 5.86
C ASP A 161 9.94 12.03 6.19
N HIS A 162 9.07 11.15 5.68
CA HIS A 162 9.18 9.70 5.81
C HIS A 162 9.71 9.08 4.51
N PHE A 163 11.00 9.22 4.24
CA PHE A 163 11.60 8.72 3.01
C PHE A 163 11.39 7.22 2.83
N ALA A 164 11.18 6.82 1.57
CA ALA A 164 11.07 5.43 1.16
C ALA A 164 12.37 4.98 0.51
N ASP A 165 13.00 3.96 1.08
CA ASP A 165 14.09 3.23 0.43
C ASP A 165 13.50 2.12 -0.44
N ILE A 166 13.92 2.06 -1.71
CA ILE A 166 13.53 1.03 -2.67
C ILE A 166 14.79 0.28 -3.10
N PHE A 167 14.79 -1.04 -2.89
CA PHE A 167 15.95 -1.90 -3.14
C PHE A 167 15.52 -3.35 -3.42
N ASP A 168 16.47 -4.25 -3.64
CA ASP A 168 16.24 -5.67 -3.96
C ASP A 168 15.23 -5.85 -5.11
N SER A 169 15.39 -5.01 -6.16
CA SER A 169 14.53 -5.07 -7.34
C SER A 169 14.99 -6.19 -8.26
N GLU A 170 14.05 -7.03 -8.65
CA GLU A 170 14.27 -8.23 -9.47
C GLU A 170 13.08 -8.46 -10.41
N MET A 171 13.37 -8.97 -11.61
CA MET A 171 12.35 -9.42 -12.56
C MET A 171 12.31 -10.94 -12.59
N PHE A 172 11.14 -11.50 -12.34
CA PHE A 172 10.87 -12.92 -12.51
C PHE A 172 10.25 -13.18 -13.89
N GLU A 173 10.88 -14.08 -14.64
CA GLU A 173 10.39 -14.53 -15.92
C GLU A 173 9.40 -15.70 -15.77
N GLU A 174 8.70 -16.03 -16.82
CA GLU A 174 7.64 -17.05 -16.82
C GLU A 174 8.09 -18.42 -16.31
N ASN A 175 9.33 -18.83 -16.58
CA ASN A 175 9.91 -20.09 -16.12
C ASN A 175 10.22 -20.11 -14.61
N GLN A 176 10.19 -18.96 -13.96
CA GLN A 176 10.43 -18.78 -12.50
C GLN A 176 9.12 -18.60 -11.72
N ILE A 177 7.98 -18.62 -12.42
CA ILE A 177 6.66 -18.35 -11.84
C ILE A 177 5.79 -19.60 -12.01
N GLU A 178 5.31 -20.14 -10.91
CA GLU A 178 4.36 -21.26 -10.91
C GLU A 178 2.96 -20.76 -10.56
N LYS A 179 1.94 -21.21 -11.29
CA LYS A 179 0.53 -20.94 -10.96
C LYS A 179 0.00 -22.08 -10.11
N LEU A 180 -0.48 -21.75 -8.92
CA LEU A 180 -1.07 -22.68 -7.98
C LEU A 180 -2.56 -22.42 -7.89
N TYR A 181 -3.35 -23.47 -7.85
CA TYR A 181 -4.81 -23.40 -7.68
C TYR A 181 -5.24 -23.95 -6.32
N ASP A 182 -4.40 -24.78 -5.73
CA ASP A 182 -4.62 -25.41 -4.43
C ASP A 182 -3.36 -25.28 -3.58
N THR A 183 -3.28 -24.19 -2.81
CA THR A 183 -2.24 -24.01 -1.78
C THR A 183 -2.88 -23.63 -0.47
N LYS A 184 -2.30 -24.13 0.61
CA LYS A 184 -2.80 -23.86 1.96
C LYS A 184 -2.24 -22.56 2.56
N LYS A 185 -1.15 -22.00 2.04
CA LYS A 185 -0.48 -20.81 2.63
C LYS A 185 -0.30 -19.69 1.60
N ILE A 186 -0.58 -18.46 2.01
CA ILE A 186 -0.39 -17.24 1.23
C ILE A 186 0.54 -16.32 2.01
N SER A 187 1.58 -15.83 1.34
CA SER A 187 2.66 -15.06 1.96
C SER A 187 2.38 -13.58 2.18
N GLY A 188 1.27 -13.04 1.75
CA GLY A 188 1.04 -11.60 1.81
C GLY A 188 -0.40 -11.23 2.15
N LEU A 189 -0.72 -9.97 1.90
CA LEU A 189 -2.08 -9.46 2.05
C LEU A 189 -2.97 -10.04 0.96
N PHE A 190 -4.08 -10.63 1.35
CA PHE A 190 -5.12 -11.11 0.44
C PHE A 190 -6.51 -10.64 0.87
N MET A 191 -7.44 -10.55 -0.06
CA MET A 191 -8.81 -10.13 0.24
C MET A 191 -9.57 -11.23 0.97
N LYS A 192 -10.15 -10.92 2.12
CA LYS A 192 -10.94 -11.84 2.95
C LYS A 192 -12.07 -12.52 2.18
N LYS A 193 -12.68 -11.85 1.20
CA LYS A 193 -13.76 -12.40 0.37
C LYS A 193 -13.32 -13.54 -0.55
N ASP A 194 -12.02 -13.66 -0.82
CA ASP A 194 -11.49 -14.64 -1.78
C ASP A 194 -10.97 -15.90 -1.11
N PHE A 195 -10.68 -15.83 0.18
CA PHE A 195 -10.10 -16.93 0.96
C PHE A 195 -10.73 -17.03 2.34
N SER A 196 -10.86 -18.27 2.84
CA SER A 196 -11.25 -18.57 4.22
C SER A 196 -10.03 -19.06 4.99
N VAL A 197 -9.78 -18.47 6.16
CA VAL A 197 -8.73 -18.95 7.08
C VAL A 197 -9.27 -20.19 7.80
N LEU A 198 -8.49 -21.27 7.75
CA LEU A 198 -8.84 -22.53 8.39
C LEU A 198 -8.27 -22.55 9.82
N MET A 199 -9.11 -22.89 10.80
CA MET A 199 -8.64 -23.26 12.14
C MET A 199 -8.07 -24.67 12.01
N GLU A 200 -6.81 -24.86 12.36
CA GLU A 200 -6.26 -26.20 12.51
C GLU A 200 -6.86 -26.79 13.79
N GLU A 201 -7.48 -27.96 13.69
CA GLU A 201 -7.77 -28.79 14.87
C GLU A 201 -6.40 -29.28 15.39
N GLU A 202 -6.15 -29.13 16.68
CA GLU A 202 -4.94 -29.65 17.32
C GLU A 202 -5.00 -31.18 17.18
N ASP A 203 -4.31 -31.72 16.17
CA ASP A 203 -4.00 -33.13 16.14
C ASP A 203 -2.88 -33.39 17.18
N ASP A 204 -3.23 -33.97 18.29
CA ASP A 204 -2.33 -34.41 19.32
C ASP A 204 -1.24 -35.33 18.73
N GLU A 205 -0.01 -35.13 19.20
CA GLU A 205 1.13 -36.07 19.10
C GLU A 205 2.24 -35.85 18.07
N GLU A 206 2.74 -34.62 17.86
CA GLU A 206 4.18 -34.50 17.51
C GLU A 206 4.75 -33.20 18.11
N GLU A 207 5.88 -33.30 18.86
CA GLU A 207 6.71 -32.14 19.28
C GLU A 207 7.32 -31.48 18.04
N VAL A 208 6.53 -30.63 17.35
CA VAL A 208 7.02 -29.73 16.31
C VAL A 208 7.27 -28.37 16.97
N GLU A 209 8.36 -27.71 16.62
CA GLU A 209 8.60 -26.30 16.96
C GLU A 209 7.37 -25.50 16.47
N TYR A 210 6.47 -25.14 17.38
CA TYR A 210 5.23 -24.44 17.05
C TYR A 210 5.56 -23.00 16.66
N GLU A 211 5.46 -22.72 15.37
CA GLU A 211 5.40 -21.33 14.90
C GLU A 211 4.12 -20.70 15.44
N GLU A 212 4.22 -19.58 16.18
CA GLU A 212 3.06 -18.90 16.75
C GLU A 212 2.07 -18.52 15.62
N LEU A 213 0.84 -19.04 15.69
CA LEU A 213 -0.19 -18.78 14.70
C LEU A 213 -0.71 -17.35 14.84
N TYR A 214 -0.80 -16.63 13.75
CA TYR A 214 -1.36 -15.29 13.75
C TYR A 214 -2.35 -15.06 12.61
N LYS A 215 -3.27 -14.14 12.85
CA LYS A 215 -4.17 -13.59 11.84
C LYS A 215 -4.31 -12.09 12.06
N TYR A 216 -3.77 -11.32 11.15
CA TYR A 216 -3.98 -9.88 11.08
C TYR A 216 -5.07 -9.58 10.05
N GLU A 217 -6.07 -8.77 10.43
CA GLU A 217 -7.16 -8.33 9.53
C GLU A 217 -7.33 -6.82 9.61
N GLU A 218 -7.36 -6.14 8.46
CA GLU A 218 -7.62 -4.71 8.37
C GLU A 218 -8.39 -4.36 7.09
N LYS A 219 -9.27 -3.33 7.18
CA LYS A 219 -9.90 -2.73 6.01
C LYS A 219 -8.93 -1.72 5.39
N LEU A 220 -8.51 -1.97 4.14
CA LEU A 220 -7.55 -1.16 3.40
C LEU A 220 -8.18 -0.53 2.15
N PRO A 221 -7.79 0.71 1.80
CA PRO A 221 -8.19 1.36 0.56
C PRO A 221 -7.74 0.62 -0.70
N ILE A 222 -8.70 0.31 -1.59
CA ILE A 222 -8.42 -0.30 -2.89
C ILE A 222 -8.78 0.60 -4.06
N ARG A 223 -9.71 1.52 -3.88
CA ARG A 223 -10.19 2.47 -4.88
C ARG A 223 -10.58 3.80 -4.24
N ILE A 224 -10.78 4.81 -5.09
CA ILE A 224 -11.37 6.09 -4.74
C ILE A 224 -12.72 6.18 -5.46
N ASN A 225 -13.77 6.49 -4.72
CA ASN A 225 -15.10 6.72 -5.28
C ASN A 225 -15.14 8.08 -6.00
N LYS A 226 -15.57 8.09 -7.26
CA LYS A 226 -15.54 9.31 -8.09
C LYS A 226 -16.51 10.40 -7.61
N GLN A 227 -17.64 10.01 -7.03
CA GLN A 227 -18.67 10.98 -6.60
C GLN A 227 -18.32 11.64 -5.27
N THR A 228 -17.80 10.85 -4.32
CA THR A 228 -17.53 11.31 -2.95
C THR A 228 -16.06 11.66 -2.72
N ASN A 229 -15.16 11.26 -3.61
CA ASN A 229 -13.71 11.32 -3.46
C ASN A 229 -13.19 10.62 -2.19
N MET A 230 -13.97 9.67 -1.65
CA MET A 230 -13.62 8.88 -0.48
C MET A 230 -13.04 7.54 -0.88
N TYR A 231 -12.28 6.91 0.02
CA TYR A 231 -11.77 5.56 -0.18
C TYR A 231 -12.88 4.51 -0.18
N GLU A 232 -12.80 3.59 -1.12
CA GLU A 232 -13.51 2.32 -1.08
C GLU A 232 -12.60 1.28 -0.43
N LEU A 233 -13.09 0.66 0.65
CA LEU A 233 -12.32 -0.23 1.50
C LEU A 233 -12.68 -1.68 1.24
N GLU A 234 -11.67 -2.58 1.31
CA GLU A 234 -11.85 -4.03 1.37
C GLU A 234 -11.15 -4.59 2.60
N SER A 235 -11.67 -5.70 3.12
CA SER A 235 -11.02 -6.42 4.22
C SER A 235 -9.89 -7.27 3.68
N PHE A 236 -8.68 -7.03 4.20
CA PHE A 236 -7.48 -7.80 3.91
C PHE A 236 -7.05 -8.61 5.12
N ILE A 237 -6.49 -9.78 4.85
CA ILE A 237 -5.92 -10.68 5.86
C ILE A 237 -4.44 -10.90 5.51
N CYS A 238 -3.60 -10.98 6.54
CA CYS A 238 -2.26 -11.55 6.51
C CYS A 238 -2.16 -12.59 7.63
N THR A 239 -1.74 -13.82 7.30
CA THR A 239 -1.71 -14.91 8.26
C THR A 239 -0.68 -15.96 7.85
N ASN A 240 -0.12 -16.68 8.84
CA ASN A 240 0.66 -17.90 8.61
C ASN A 240 -0.20 -19.18 8.73
N MET A 241 -1.51 -19.03 9.05
CA MET A 241 -2.46 -20.13 9.11
C MET A 241 -2.81 -20.67 7.72
N ASN A 242 -3.36 -21.86 7.67
CA ASN A 242 -3.86 -22.44 6.43
C ASN A 242 -5.11 -21.69 5.92
N VAL A 243 -5.25 -21.62 4.58
CA VAL A 243 -6.37 -20.97 3.92
C VAL A 243 -7.00 -21.86 2.88
N ALA A 244 -8.31 -21.70 2.65
CA ALA A 244 -9.03 -22.30 1.53
C ALA A 244 -9.35 -21.22 0.49
N ASN A 245 -9.06 -21.51 -0.77
CA ASN A 245 -9.36 -20.64 -1.91
C ASN A 245 -10.83 -20.78 -2.32
N ILE A 246 -11.70 -19.88 -1.84
CA ILE A 246 -13.17 -19.98 -2.01
C ILE A 246 -13.66 -19.40 -3.34
N ARG A 247 -12.83 -18.63 -4.06
CA ARG A 247 -13.18 -17.98 -5.32
C ARG A 247 -12.30 -18.40 -6.49
N ASN A 248 -11.54 -19.49 -6.34
CA ASN A 248 -10.62 -20.00 -7.38
C ASN A 248 -9.64 -18.91 -7.89
N GLN A 249 -9.14 -18.08 -6.99
CA GLN A 249 -8.13 -17.09 -7.33
C GLN A 249 -6.85 -17.78 -7.77
N THR A 250 -6.17 -17.21 -8.77
CA THR A 250 -4.85 -17.70 -9.16
C THR A 250 -3.83 -17.24 -8.12
N ILE A 251 -3.11 -18.19 -7.56
CA ILE A 251 -2.01 -17.96 -6.65
C ILE A 251 -0.71 -18.13 -7.45
N TYR A 252 0.23 -17.24 -7.25
CA TYR A 252 1.51 -17.26 -7.95
C TYR A 252 2.61 -17.57 -6.96
N LYS A 253 3.35 -18.66 -7.18
CA LYS A 253 4.56 -18.95 -6.45
C LYS A 253 5.72 -18.26 -7.16
N VAL A 254 6.37 -17.33 -6.45
CA VAL A 254 7.48 -16.53 -6.94
C VAL A 254 8.60 -16.63 -5.91
N GLY A 255 9.67 -17.37 -6.25
CA GLY A 255 10.70 -17.73 -5.28
C GLY A 255 10.13 -18.55 -4.13
N LYS A 256 10.18 -18.01 -2.91
CA LYS A 256 9.65 -18.66 -1.71
C LYS A 256 8.24 -18.23 -1.34
N GLU A 257 7.68 -17.22 -2.02
CA GLU A 257 6.43 -16.58 -1.65
C GLU A 257 5.27 -17.08 -2.54
N ASN A 258 4.13 -17.35 -1.90
CA ASN A 258 2.85 -17.62 -2.57
C ASN A 258 2.01 -16.35 -2.51
N ILE A 259 1.86 -15.65 -3.61
CA ILE A 259 1.23 -14.33 -3.66
C ILE A 259 -0.06 -14.34 -4.47
N VAL A 260 -0.96 -13.41 -4.13
CA VAL A 260 -2.21 -13.16 -4.86
C VAL A 260 -2.24 -11.70 -5.28
N PHE A 261 -2.55 -11.44 -6.56
CA PHE A 261 -2.70 -10.09 -7.08
C PHE A 261 -4.13 -9.55 -6.89
N TYR A 262 -4.23 -8.25 -6.60
CA TYR A 262 -5.48 -7.52 -6.48
C TYR A 262 -5.43 -6.12 -7.09
#